data_0548ff0544145b2271da0ec6b3164f93
#
_entry.id   0548ff0544145b2271da0ec6b3164f93
#
_cell.length_a   1.000
_cell.length_b   1.000
_cell.length_c   1.000
_cell.angle_alpha   90.00
_cell.angle_beta   90.00
_cell.angle_gamma   90.00
#
_symmetry.space_group_name_H-M   'P 1'
#
loop_
_entity.id
_entity.type
_entity.pdbx_description
1 polymer ?
#
loop_
_entity_poly.entity_id
_entity_poly.type
_entity_poly.pdbx_seq_one_letter_code
_entity_poly.pdbx_strand_id
1 'polypeptide(L)' 'MPNDVIITKALRTAVGSLGKSLKNVCAEDLGSAVISSAIKSSNISNKDIDEVVMGQVLTSGSGQNPARQA' A
#
# COMPACT_ATOMS: atom_id res chain seq x y z
N MET A 1 19.33 -3.49 23.73
CA MET A 1 18.23 -3.96 22.91
C MET A 1 18.66 -4.04 21.45
N PRO A 2 18.66 -5.19 20.88
CA PRO A 2 19.01 -5.27 19.47
C PRO A 2 17.98 -4.51 18.62
N ASN A 3 18.45 -3.98 17.52
CA ASN A 3 17.60 -3.25 16.58
C ASN A 3 17.05 -4.25 15.56
N ASP A 4 16.16 -5.11 16.02
CA ASP A 4 15.57 -6.11 15.16
C ASP A 4 14.58 -5.48 14.19
N VAL A 5 14.63 -5.92 12.95
CA VAL A 5 13.65 -5.53 11.94
C VAL A 5 12.65 -6.68 11.83
N ILE A 6 11.40 -6.39 12.08
CA ILE A 6 10.35 -7.41 12.04
C ILE A 6 9.25 -7.01 11.08
N ILE A 7 8.54 -8.01 10.55
CA ILE A 7 7.37 -7.82 9.72
C ILE A 7 6.14 -8.15 10.56
N THR A 8 5.27 -7.18 10.77
CA THR A 8 4.09 -7.36 11.62
C THR A 8 2.84 -7.75 10.82
N LYS A 9 2.79 -7.38 9.55
CA LYS A 9 1.67 -7.72 8.67
C LYS A 9 2.14 -7.92 7.25
N ALA A 10 1.47 -8.82 6.54
CA ALA A 10 1.71 -9.06 5.13
C ALA A 10 0.34 -9.22 4.46
N LEU A 11 -0.05 -8.24 3.66
CA LEU A 11 -1.36 -8.20 3.02
C LEU A 11 -1.20 -7.90 1.53
N ARG A 12 -2.20 -8.29 0.76
CA ARG A 12 -2.24 -7.98 -0.66
C ARG A 12 -3.68 -7.86 -1.13
N THR A 13 -3.88 -7.23 -2.28
CA THR A 13 -5.14 -7.27 -3.00
C THR A 13 -5.13 -8.47 -3.94
N ALA A 14 -6.27 -8.72 -4.58
CA ALA A 14 -6.33 -9.68 -5.67
C ALA A 14 -5.44 -9.23 -6.82
N VAL A 15 -4.97 -10.17 -7.62
CA VAL A 15 -4.18 -9.89 -8.81
C VAL A 15 -5.09 -10.07 -10.02
N GLY A 16 -5.28 -8.99 -10.78
CA GLY A 16 -6.12 -9.04 -11.97
C GLY A 16 -5.31 -9.26 -13.23
N SER A 17 -5.99 -9.68 -14.29
CA SER A 17 -5.39 -9.77 -15.61
C SER A 17 -5.52 -8.43 -16.33
N LEU A 18 -4.68 -8.21 -17.33
CA LEU A 18 -4.71 -6.98 -18.11
C LEU A 18 -6.11 -6.74 -18.69
N GLY A 19 -6.65 -5.55 -18.43
CA GLY A 19 -7.97 -5.16 -18.93
C GLY A 19 -9.14 -5.89 -18.32
N LYS A 20 -8.95 -6.61 -17.21
CA LYS A 20 -9.99 -7.42 -16.58
C LYS A 20 -10.50 -6.79 -15.29
N SER A 21 -10.59 -7.59 -14.21
CA SER A 21 -11.34 -7.22 -13.02
C SER A 21 -10.89 -5.93 -12.31
N LEU A 22 -9.63 -5.58 -12.38
CA LEU A 22 -9.10 -4.38 -11.71
C LEU A 22 -8.80 -3.23 -12.66
N LYS A 23 -9.27 -3.29 -13.89
CA LYS A 23 -8.91 -2.28 -14.90
C LYS A 23 -9.33 -0.86 -14.55
N ASN A 24 -10.39 -0.70 -13.77
CA ASN A 24 -10.92 0.61 -13.39
C ASN A 24 -10.48 1.06 -11.99
N VAL A 25 -9.54 0.35 -11.38
CA VAL A 25 -9.06 0.67 -10.04
C VAL A 25 -7.68 1.30 -10.14
N CYS A 26 -7.52 2.49 -9.57
CA CYS A 26 -6.25 3.19 -9.58
C CYS A 26 -5.26 2.52 -8.63
N ALA A 27 -3.96 2.63 -8.95
CA ALA A 27 -2.91 2.04 -8.13
C ALA A 27 -2.93 2.61 -6.70
N GLU A 28 -3.13 3.91 -6.55
CA GLU A 28 -3.20 4.53 -5.21
C GLU A 28 -4.39 4.02 -4.41
N ASP A 29 -5.49 3.65 -5.06
CA ASP A 29 -6.64 3.08 -4.35
C ASP A 29 -6.33 1.67 -3.85
N LEU A 30 -5.63 0.88 -4.65
CA LEU A 30 -5.18 -0.44 -4.22
C LEU A 30 -4.23 -0.32 -3.03
N GLY A 31 -3.29 0.62 -3.11
CA GLY A 31 -2.35 0.88 -2.02
C GLY A 31 -3.06 1.32 -0.76
N SER A 32 -4.03 2.22 -0.90
CA SER A 32 -4.80 2.71 0.24
C SER A 32 -5.55 1.59 0.94
N ALA A 33 -6.16 0.69 0.18
CA ALA A 33 -6.88 -0.45 0.75
C ALA A 33 -5.96 -1.35 1.58
N VAL A 34 -4.79 -1.66 1.07
CA VAL A 34 -3.82 -2.50 1.76
C VAL A 34 -3.28 -1.80 3.02
N ILE A 35 -2.93 -0.53 2.91
CA ILE A 35 -2.40 0.24 4.03
C ILE A 35 -3.44 0.33 5.16
N SER A 36 -4.69 0.66 4.82
CA SER A 36 -5.75 0.78 5.80
C SER A 36 -5.98 -0.53 6.54
N SER A 37 -6.04 -1.64 5.81
CA SER A 37 -6.24 -2.96 6.42
C SER A 37 -5.07 -3.35 7.30
N ALA A 38 -3.84 -3.07 6.86
CA ALA A 38 -2.65 -3.39 7.64
C ALA A 38 -2.62 -2.63 8.96
N ILE A 39 -2.94 -1.35 8.93
CA ILE A 39 -2.96 -0.51 10.12
C ILE A 39 -4.03 -1.00 11.11
N LYS A 40 -5.24 -1.25 10.60
CA LYS A 40 -6.36 -1.69 11.44
C LYS A 40 -6.07 -3.02 12.11
N SER A 41 -5.55 -3.98 11.34
CA SER A 41 -5.32 -5.33 11.87
C SER A 41 -4.09 -5.43 12.74
N SER A 42 -3.18 -4.46 12.67
CA SER A 42 -1.96 -4.44 13.50
C SER A 42 -2.15 -3.76 14.84
N ASN A 43 -3.28 -3.08 15.07
CA ASN A 43 -3.51 -2.28 16.27
C ASN A 43 -2.46 -1.19 16.49
N ILE A 44 -1.95 -0.65 15.39
CA ILE A 44 -0.96 0.43 15.43
C ILE A 44 -1.65 1.75 15.17
N SER A 45 -1.31 2.78 15.93
CA SER A 45 -1.82 4.12 15.69
C SER A 45 -1.16 4.73 14.45
N ASN A 46 -1.91 5.52 13.68
CA ASN A 46 -1.33 6.24 12.55
C ASN A 46 -0.13 7.11 12.96
N LYS A 47 -0.15 7.59 14.20
CA LYS A 47 0.93 8.43 14.73
C LYS A 47 2.25 7.69 14.90
N ASP A 48 2.21 6.37 14.96
CA ASP A 48 3.40 5.55 15.13
C ASP A 48 4.08 5.23 13.80
N ILE A 49 3.50 5.66 12.69
CA ILE A 49 4.05 5.39 11.36
C ILE A 49 4.93 6.57 10.96
N ASP A 50 6.21 6.29 10.75
CA ASP A 50 7.19 7.32 10.40
C ASP A 50 7.30 7.53 8.90
N GLU A 51 7.14 6.46 8.11
CA GLU A 51 7.44 6.53 6.69
C GLU A 51 6.63 5.50 5.91
N VAL A 52 6.25 5.87 4.68
CA VAL A 52 5.60 4.97 3.74
C VAL A 52 6.47 4.90 2.50
N VAL A 53 6.89 3.69 2.13
CA VAL A 53 7.72 3.46 0.94
C VAL A 53 6.98 2.48 0.04
N MET A 54 6.75 2.89 -1.20
CA MET A 54 6.02 2.08 -2.17
C MET A 54 6.78 2.00 -3.49
N GLY A 55 6.68 0.86 -4.14
CA GLY A 55 7.27 0.64 -5.45
C GLY A 55 6.20 0.60 -6.53
N GLN A 56 6.51 1.18 -7.67
CA GLN A 56 5.64 1.12 -8.83
C GLN A 56 6.50 1.21 -10.09
N VAL A 57 6.34 0.23 -10.97
CA VAL A 57 7.19 0.17 -12.18
C VAL A 57 6.81 1.27 -13.16
N LEU A 58 5.51 1.39 -13.46
CA LEU A 58 5.00 2.40 -14.39
C LEU A 58 4.08 3.34 -13.65
N THR A 59 4.43 4.62 -13.64
CA THR A 59 3.66 5.64 -12.92
C THR A 59 2.84 6.53 -13.82
N SER A 60 2.89 6.33 -15.12
CA SER A 60 2.11 7.13 -16.09
C SER A 60 0.62 7.07 -15.76
N GLY A 61 -0.01 8.23 -15.73
CA GLY A 61 -1.43 8.33 -15.42
C GLY A 61 -1.77 8.25 -13.94
N SER A 62 -0.77 8.06 -13.07
CA SER A 62 -1.01 7.94 -11.63
C SER A 62 -0.90 9.26 -10.87
N GLY A 63 -0.58 10.34 -11.56
CA GLY A 63 -0.40 11.64 -10.92
C GLY A 63 0.93 11.76 -10.20
N GLN A 64 1.03 12.71 -9.30
CA GLN A 64 2.26 12.97 -8.57
C GLN A 64 2.29 12.17 -7.27
N ASN A 65 3.43 11.54 -7.01
CA ASN A 65 3.69 10.81 -5.78
C ASN A 65 2.53 9.90 -5.36
N PRO A 66 2.33 8.76 -6.05
CA PRO A 66 1.23 7.84 -5.71
C PRO A 66 1.25 7.34 -4.27
N ALA A 67 2.44 7.20 -3.66
CA ALA A 67 2.54 6.78 -2.27
C ALA A 67 1.83 7.77 -1.33
N ARG A 68 1.97 9.06 -1.60
CA ARG A 68 1.29 10.10 -0.81
C ARG A 68 -0.22 10.04 -1.04
N GLN A 69 -0.65 9.79 -2.28
CA GLN A 69 -2.06 9.70 -2.59
C GLN A 69 -2.73 8.49 -1.94
N ALA A 70 -1.98 7.43 -1.80
CA ALA A 70 -2.50 6.24 -1.14
C ALA A 70 -2.71 6.49 0.34
#